data_52c0a273529d01c43df7927f87b89f90
#
_entry.id   52c0a273529d01c43df7927f87b89f90
#
_cell.length_a   1.000
_cell.length_b   1.000
_cell.length_c   1.000
_cell.angle_alpha   90.00
_cell.angle_beta   90.00
_cell.angle_gamma   90.00
#
_symmetry.space_group_name_H-M   'P 1'
#
loop_
_entity.id
_entity.type
_entity.pdbx_description
1 polymer ?
#
loop_
_entity_poly.entity_id
_entity_poly.type
_entity_poly.pdbx_seq_one_letter_code
_entity_poly.pdbx_strand_id
1 'polypeptide(L)'
;MKTVLSVDVAKNKSMIMLMNSDGEILIDTKEIKHNLEEFEKVKAEIKEINPQNLTVFMESTGTYHLQVERYFKENGFNTLVINSLTTKN
;
A
#
# COMPACT_ATOMS: atom_id res chain seq x y z
N MET A 1 17.74 4.99 1.85
CA MET A 1 16.61 5.92 1.78
C MET A 1 15.32 5.16 2.03
N LYS A 2 14.47 5.70 2.89
CA LYS A 2 13.21 5.03 3.21
C LYS A 2 12.11 5.48 2.27
N THR A 3 11.22 4.56 1.96
CA THR A 3 10.16 4.78 0.98
C THR A 3 8.85 4.26 1.56
N VAL A 4 7.77 4.97 1.27
CA VAL A 4 6.44 4.59 1.75
C VAL A 4 5.51 4.43 0.56
N LEU A 5 4.84 3.28 0.50
CA LEU A 5 3.73 3.08 -0.42
C LEU A 5 2.46 3.32 0.38
N SER A 6 1.80 4.43 0.08
CA SER A 6 0.54 4.78 0.75
C SER A 6 -0.61 4.14 0.01
N VAL A 7 -1.50 3.48 0.75
CA VAL A 7 -2.66 2.79 0.16
C VAL A 7 -3.90 3.25 0.90
N ASP A 8 -4.79 3.92 0.17
CA ASP A 8 -6.08 4.33 0.69
C ASP A 8 -7.12 3.34 0.19
N VAL A 9 -7.54 2.43 1.08
CA VAL A 9 -8.32 1.26 0.70
C VAL A 9 -9.81 1.57 0.72
N ALA A 10 -10.49 1.27 -0.37
CA ALA A 10 -11.95 1.32 -0.46
C ALA A 10 -12.47 -0.07 -0.76
N LYS A 11 -13.74 -0.17 -1.10
CA LYS A 11 -14.41 -1.48 -1.16
C LYS A 11 -13.80 -2.42 -2.20
N ASN A 12 -13.61 -1.96 -3.42
CA ASN A 12 -13.12 -2.84 -4.50
C ASN A 12 -11.88 -2.28 -5.17
N LYS A 13 -11.35 -1.19 -4.64
CA LYS A 13 -10.23 -0.51 -5.25
C LYS A 13 -9.48 0.29 -4.20
N SER A 14 -8.26 0.66 -4.52
CA SER A 14 -7.44 1.49 -3.64
C SER A 14 -6.73 2.55 -4.45
N MET A 15 -6.44 3.67 -3.79
CA MET A 15 -5.57 4.69 -4.37
C MET A 15 -4.19 4.48 -3.77
N ILE A 16 -3.17 4.45 -4.60
CA ILE A 16 -1.80 4.26 -4.13
C ILE A 16 -0.92 5.43 -4.55
N MET A 17 0.13 5.66 -3.77
CA MET A 17 1.15 6.64 -4.07
C MET A 17 2.44 6.19 -3.42
N LEU A 18 3.55 6.36 -4.14
CA LEU A 18 4.87 5.99 -3.63
C LEU A 18 5.69 7.25 -3.41
N MET A 19 6.23 7.40 -2.20
CA MET A 19 7.00 8.59 -1.84
C MET A 19 8.22 8.18 -1.03
N ASN A 20 9.33 8.88 -1.21
CA ASN A 20 10.51 8.61 -0.40
C ASN A 20 10.57 9.57 0.79
N SER A 21 11.58 9.36 1.64
CA SER A 21 11.70 10.14 2.87
C SER A 21 12.08 11.59 2.64
N ASP A 22 12.51 11.94 1.43
CA ASP A 22 12.80 13.32 1.07
C ASP A 22 11.57 14.06 0.58
N GLY A 23 10.41 13.40 0.56
CA GLY A 23 9.18 14.00 0.08
C GLY A 23 9.01 13.92 -1.42
N GLU A 24 9.88 13.22 -2.10
CA GLU A 24 9.80 13.06 -3.54
C GLU A 24 8.79 11.98 -3.90
N ILE A 25 7.88 12.31 -4.85
CA ILE A 25 6.86 11.36 -5.28
C ILE A 25 7.43 10.52 -6.41
N LEU A 26 7.53 9.22 -6.16
CA LEU A 26 8.10 8.28 -7.11
C LEU A 26 7.02 7.66 -8.00
N ILE A 27 5.82 7.43 -7.45
CA ILE A 27 4.66 7.01 -8.22
C ILE A 27 3.52 7.93 -7.81
N ASP A 28 3.02 8.70 -8.78
CA ASP A 28 1.91 9.60 -8.51
C ASP A 28 0.65 8.81 -8.20
N THR A 29 -0.28 9.46 -7.52
CA THR A 29 -1.51 8.81 -7.07
C THR A 29 -2.24 8.16 -8.23
N LYS A 30 -2.58 6.89 -8.06
CA LYS A 30 -3.36 6.19 -9.08
C LYS A 30 -4.22 5.13 -8.42
N GLU A 31 -5.26 4.74 -9.13
CA GLU A 31 -6.21 3.75 -8.64
C GLU A 31 -5.78 2.36 -9.08
N ILE A 32 -5.93 1.39 -8.16
CA ILE A 32 -5.75 -0.03 -8.50
C ILE A 32 -6.98 -0.79 -8.05
N LYS A 33 -7.31 -1.84 -8.79
CA LYS A 33 -8.39 -2.74 -8.39
C LYS A 33 -7.84 -3.83 -7.49
N HIS A 34 -8.72 -4.39 -6.67
CA HIS A 34 -8.32 -5.45 -5.74
C HIS A 34 -8.34 -6.81 -6.45
N ASN A 35 -7.34 -7.05 -7.27
CA ASN A 35 -7.16 -8.35 -7.90
C ASN A 35 -5.68 -8.61 -8.06
N LEU A 36 -5.35 -9.87 -8.30
CA LEU A 36 -3.95 -10.28 -8.34
C LEU A 36 -3.19 -9.58 -9.46
N GLU A 37 -3.82 -9.40 -10.60
CA GLU A 37 -3.16 -8.77 -11.73
C GLU A 37 -2.71 -7.35 -11.39
N GLU A 38 -3.58 -6.58 -10.74
CA GLU A 38 -3.24 -5.21 -10.35
C GLU A 38 -2.18 -5.18 -9.27
N PHE A 39 -2.26 -6.10 -8.30
CA PHE A 39 -1.26 -6.18 -7.25
C PHE A 39 0.11 -6.53 -7.81
N GLU A 40 0.16 -7.44 -8.79
CA GLU A 40 1.41 -7.83 -9.42
C GLU A 40 2.03 -6.66 -10.18
N LYS A 41 1.19 -5.81 -10.79
CA LYS A 41 1.71 -4.62 -11.46
C LYS A 41 2.37 -3.66 -10.47
N VAL A 42 1.75 -3.46 -9.31
CA VAL A 42 2.34 -2.62 -8.29
C VAL A 42 3.64 -3.21 -7.80
N LYS A 43 3.66 -4.51 -7.55
CA LYS A 43 4.88 -5.18 -7.10
C LYS A 43 6.00 -4.98 -8.11
N ALA A 44 5.69 -5.07 -9.41
CA ALA A 44 6.69 -4.89 -10.45
C ALA A 44 7.24 -3.46 -10.44
N GLU A 45 6.39 -2.49 -10.15
CA GLU A 45 6.82 -1.08 -10.14
C GLU A 45 7.73 -0.77 -8.96
N ILE A 46 7.62 -1.51 -7.86
CA ILE A 46 8.43 -1.24 -6.68
C ILE A 46 9.53 -2.26 -6.48
N LYS A 47 9.76 -3.15 -7.45
CA LYS A 47 10.68 -4.27 -7.25
C LYS A 47 12.12 -3.84 -7.07
N GLU A 48 12.50 -2.65 -7.56
CA GLU A 48 13.86 -2.19 -7.43
C GLU A 48 14.14 -1.55 -6.09
N ILE A 49 13.11 -1.37 -5.27
CA ILE A 49 13.27 -0.81 -3.95
C ILE A 49 13.51 -1.96 -2.98
N ASN A 50 14.56 -1.82 -2.15
CA ASN A 50 14.84 -2.83 -1.15
C ASN A 50 13.65 -2.92 -0.19
N PRO A 51 13.05 -4.13 -0.03
CA PRO A 51 11.89 -4.26 0.86
C PRO A 51 12.15 -3.81 2.29
N GLN A 52 13.40 -3.85 2.74
CA GLN A 52 13.73 -3.37 4.08
C GLN A 52 13.62 -1.85 4.20
N ASN A 53 13.65 -1.16 3.07
CA ASN A 53 13.53 0.30 3.04
C ASN A 53 12.15 0.75 2.63
N LEU A 54 11.22 -0.18 2.44
CA LEU A 54 9.87 0.13 1.98
C LEU A 54 8.85 -0.28 3.01
N THR A 55 7.95 0.63 3.34
CA THR A 55 6.81 0.33 4.19
C THR A 55 5.54 0.54 3.38
N VAL A 56 4.65 -0.44 3.43
CA VAL A 56 3.32 -0.32 2.83
C VAL A 56 2.39 0.15 3.94
N PHE A 57 1.85 1.34 3.78
CA PHE A 57 1.02 1.96 4.80
C PHE A 57 -0.40 2.06 4.29
N MET A 58 -1.33 1.37 4.95
CA MET A 58 -2.72 1.30 4.51
C MET A 58 -3.63 1.99 5.48
N GLU A 59 -4.63 2.68 4.92
CA GLU A 59 -5.71 3.23 5.70
C GLU A 59 -7.02 2.67 5.17
N SER A 60 -7.88 2.17 6.06
CA SER A 60 -9.13 1.53 5.67
C SER A 60 -10.21 1.84 6.70
N THR A 61 -11.45 1.91 6.25
CA THR A 61 -12.60 2.18 7.14
C THR A 61 -13.38 0.92 7.49
N GLY A 62 -12.94 -0.24 7.04
CA GLY A 62 -13.62 -1.49 7.33
C GLY A 62 -12.67 -2.64 7.21
N THR A 63 -13.13 -3.71 6.59
CA THR A 63 -12.31 -4.90 6.43
C THR A 63 -11.80 -5.06 5.01
N TYR A 64 -11.99 -4.06 4.17
CA TYR A 64 -11.61 -4.17 2.76
C TYR A 64 -10.11 -4.26 2.55
N HIS A 65 -9.32 -3.89 3.56
CA HIS A 65 -7.87 -3.94 3.48
C HIS A 65 -7.31 -5.36 3.60
N LEU A 66 -8.11 -6.33 4.05
CA LEU A 66 -7.57 -7.65 4.39
C LEU A 66 -6.90 -8.32 3.19
N GLN A 67 -7.50 -8.24 2.03
CA GLN A 67 -6.95 -8.83 0.82
C GLN A 67 -5.64 -8.16 0.42
N VAL A 68 -5.60 -6.85 0.47
CA VAL A 68 -4.42 -6.08 0.10
C VAL A 68 -3.30 -6.32 1.11
N GLU A 69 -3.63 -6.30 2.39
CA GLU A 69 -2.66 -6.54 3.44
C GLU A 69 -2.02 -7.92 3.30
N ARG A 70 -2.85 -8.93 3.06
CA ARG A 70 -2.34 -10.30 2.92
C ARG A 70 -1.34 -10.37 1.77
N TYR A 71 -1.69 -9.77 0.64
CA TYR A 71 -0.83 -9.85 -0.53
C TYR A 71 0.56 -9.28 -0.22
N PHE A 72 0.61 -8.07 0.34
CA PHE A 72 1.89 -7.43 0.56
C PHE A 72 2.68 -8.12 1.67
N LYS A 73 2.02 -8.61 2.71
CA LYS A 73 2.73 -9.34 3.76
C LYS A 73 3.30 -10.65 3.25
N GLU A 74 2.54 -11.37 2.43
CA GLU A 74 3.02 -12.65 1.90
C GLU A 74 4.15 -12.46 0.91
N ASN A 75 4.27 -11.29 0.34
CA ASN A 75 5.37 -10.98 -0.57
C ASN A 75 6.54 -10.30 0.12
N GLY A 76 6.57 -10.30 1.44
CA GLY A 76 7.73 -9.88 2.20
C GLY A 76 7.82 -8.40 2.49
N PHE A 77 6.76 -7.65 2.27
CA PHE A 77 6.78 -6.22 2.53
C PHE A 77 6.32 -5.91 3.96
N ASN A 78 6.99 -4.96 4.59
CA ASN A 78 6.57 -4.44 5.88
C ASN A 78 5.28 -3.66 5.68
N THR A 79 4.19 -4.12 6.29
CA THR A 79 2.86 -3.59 6.03
C THR A 79 2.23 -3.13 7.34
N LEU A 80 1.78 -1.88 7.37
CA LEU A 80 1.08 -1.31 8.51
C LEU A 80 -0.31 -0.92 8.08
N VAL A 81 -1.30 -1.22 8.93
CA VAL A 81 -2.69 -0.91 8.64
C VAL A 81 -3.26 -0.04 9.74
N ILE A 82 -3.89 1.06 9.33
CA ILE A 82 -4.65 1.91 10.24
C ILE A 82 -6.10 1.81 9.85
N ASN A 83 -6.94 1.37 10.80
CA ASN A 83 -8.37 1.29 10.58
C ASN A 83 -9.00 2.52 11.21
N SER A 84 -9.49 3.44 10.39
CA SER A 84 -9.98 4.71 10.88
C SER A 84 -11.22 4.58 11.75
N LEU A 85 -11.94 3.47 11.64
CA LEU A 85 -13.11 3.25 12.50
C LEU A 85 -12.71 2.98 13.93
N THR A 86 -11.51 2.48 14.17
CA THR A 86 -11.08 2.14 15.53
C THR A 86 -10.62 3.35 16.31
N THR A 87 -10.40 4.48 15.65
CA THR A 87 -9.94 5.70 16.33
C THR A 87 -11.10 6.52 16.85
N LYS A 88 -12.28 6.12 16.54
CA LYS A 88 -13.46 6.86 16.92
C LYS A 88 -13.88 6.53 18.32
N ASN A 89 -14.36 7.53 19.01
CA ASN A 89 -14.85 7.34 20.39
C ASN A 89 -16.26 7.70 20.53
#